data_67b6743d0110410283f8efb6b9b4d035
#
_entry.id   67b6743d0110410283f8efb6b9b4d035
#
_cell.length_a   1.000
_cell.length_b   1.000
_cell.length_c   1.000
_cell.angle_alpha   90.00
_cell.angle_beta   90.00
_cell.angle_gamma   90.00
#
_symmetry.space_group_name_H-M   'P 1'
#
loop_
_entity.id
_entity.type
_entity.pdbx_description
1 polymer ?
#
loop_
_entity_poly.entity_id
_entity_poly.type
_entity_poly.pdbx_seq_one_letter_code
_entity_poly.pdbx_strand_id
1 'polypeptide(L)'
;MKLGFVDVGGGTRGIYGAGVFDYLMEENISGDYFIGVSAGAANGASFLAKQPRRNFVFYNKYAFRKEYMRFKNYLKTGSYIDLDYIYSDLSSSKGEYPLDYKALKNNPMDFEIVATDARTGKAKYFKKSDLVIDNYDPIKASCCVPVLNQPYKIKGVPYFDGGISDPIPFKRAFEAGCDKVIIVLTRPRDYFREGRKDKKFVRLLRRTYPKAAKAFAKRSLVYNESLREAMELEKENKVIIVAPSYIGNLKTLTQDHDQLENLYEMGRRDAKNILTLENIRKEWFIMKMKTLKEKIKAERENFRDSNKNLDENDKAVKNRFKKIQIVALISFASILIVLILTRSGNVSINSLTEKAAGNPKKSIITLISLFAVKSLTIIIPLPSLYVASGVLFEPLKAVAVSYLGLAVTLTIPFILGRWSGTEEIHYIKKKYPKIEKVIEMQERNEFLASFIIRLIGWFPCDVLSFYFGACKTNYLKYITSSLLGASIGVITNTLLGDVILNPLSWQFMVMLVIKILISISVIGITYLVNKDKNPKK
;
A
#
# COMPACT_ATOMS: atom_id res chain seq x y z
N MET A 1 -6.85 17.27 2.62
CA MET A 1 -6.03 17.51 1.41
C MET A 1 -6.19 16.33 0.49
N LYS A 2 -6.69 16.56 -0.72
CA LYS A 2 -6.88 15.54 -1.76
C LYS A 2 -5.64 15.51 -2.66
N LEU A 3 -4.95 14.36 -2.74
CA LEU A 3 -3.74 14.18 -3.54
C LEU A 3 -4.09 13.56 -4.89
N GLY A 4 -3.68 14.23 -5.98
CA GLY A 4 -3.85 13.76 -7.35
C GLY A 4 -2.54 13.29 -7.97
N PHE A 5 -2.63 12.28 -8.85
CA PHE A 5 -1.56 11.84 -9.73
C PHE A 5 -1.91 12.11 -11.18
N VAL A 6 -0.94 12.57 -11.93
CA VAL A 6 -1.03 12.78 -13.39
C VAL A 6 0.10 12.02 -14.04
N ASP A 7 -0.18 11.06 -14.94
CA ASP A 7 0.82 10.42 -15.78
C ASP A 7 0.58 10.78 -17.25
N VAL A 8 1.53 11.49 -17.84
CA VAL A 8 1.41 11.98 -19.21
C VAL A 8 1.67 10.93 -20.29
N GLY A 9 2.14 9.74 -19.89
CA GLY A 9 2.47 8.66 -20.81
C GLY A 9 3.59 9.00 -21.78
N GLY A 10 3.52 8.45 -23.01
CA GLY A 10 4.52 8.73 -24.05
C GLY A 10 5.03 7.50 -24.79
N GLY A 11 4.19 6.51 -25.03
CA GLY A 11 4.54 5.23 -25.62
C GLY A 11 5.48 4.45 -24.71
N THR A 12 6.55 3.86 -25.24
CA THR A 12 7.51 3.05 -24.46
C THR A 12 8.24 3.85 -23.37
N ARG A 13 8.34 5.19 -23.48
CA ARG A 13 8.87 6.03 -22.40
C ARG A 13 7.96 6.04 -21.16
N GLY A 14 6.72 5.59 -21.27
CA GLY A 14 5.81 5.39 -20.13
C GLY A 14 6.37 4.42 -19.08
N ILE A 15 7.39 3.64 -19.41
CA ILE A 15 8.11 2.78 -18.46
C ILE A 15 8.76 3.58 -17.31
N TYR A 16 9.11 4.86 -17.52
CA TYR A 16 9.54 5.75 -16.44
C TYR A 16 8.43 5.93 -15.39
N GLY A 17 7.21 6.24 -15.86
CA GLY A 17 6.04 6.32 -14.97
C GLY A 17 5.75 5.00 -14.28
N ALA A 18 5.91 3.86 -14.97
CA ALA A 18 5.79 2.55 -14.34
C ALA A 18 6.78 2.40 -13.16
N GLY A 19 8.04 2.83 -13.31
CA GLY A 19 9.02 2.83 -12.23
C GLY A 19 8.62 3.72 -11.06
N VAL A 20 8.08 4.91 -11.34
CA VAL A 20 7.57 5.83 -10.31
C VAL A 20 6.44 5.17 -9.52
N PHE A 21 5.42 4.64 -10.19
CA PHE A 21 4.25 4.07 -9.54
C PHE A 21 4.53 2.74 -8.85
N ASP A 22 5.46 1.94 -9.35
CA ASP A 22 5.90 0.72 -8.67
C ASP A 22 6.59 1.04 -7.34
N TYR A 23 7.44 2.07 -7.31
CA TYR A 23 8.04 2.54 -6.07
C TYR A 23 6.98 3.06 -5.08
N LEU A 24 5.97 3.82 -5.55
CA LEU A 24 4.88 4.28 -4.70
C LEU A 24 4.06 3.11 -4.12
N MET A 25 3.82 2.05 -4.91
CA MET A 25 3.13 0.84 -4.43
C MET A 25 3.93 0.11 -3.35
N GLU A 26 5.24 -0.05 -3.52
CA GLU A 26 6.13 -0.69 -2.55
C GLU A 26 6.18 0.08 -1.22
N GLU A 27 6.18 1.41 -1.28
CA GLU A 27 6.14 2.28 -0.09
C GLU A 27 4.71 2.47 0.48
N ASN A 28 3.70 1.79 -0.11
CA ASN A 28 2.28 1.89 0.27
C ASN A 28 1.74 3.34 0.21
N ILE A 29 2.21 4.13 -0.76
CA ILE A 29 1.76 5.48 -1.00
C ILE A 29 0.62 5.45 -2.01
N SER A 30 -0.50 6.03 -1.63
CA SER A 30 -1.69 6.15 -2.46
C SER A 30 -2.17 7.61 -2.46
N GLY A 31 -3.04 7.95 -3.40
CA GLY A 31 -3.71 9.25 -3.47
C GLY A 31 -5.23 9.09 -3.52
N ASP A 32 -5.89 10.16 -3.85
CA ASP A 32 -7.36 10.22 -3.94
C ASP A 32 -7.86 10.26 -5.39
N TYR A 33 -6.98 10.66 -6.33
CA TYR A 33 -7.33 10.83 -7.74
C TYR A 33 -6.14 10.49 -8.64
N PHE A 34 -6.41 9.84 -9.75
CA PHE A 34 -5.42 9.54 -10.79
C PHE A 34 -6.00 9.92 -12.17
N ILE A 35 -5.22 10.62 -12.98
CA ILE A 35 -5.54 10.86 -14.38
C ILE A 35 -4.37 10.45 -15.27
N GLY A 36 -4.65 9.60 -16.25
CA GLY A 36 -3.65 9.07 -17.17
C GLY A 36 -3.91 9.43 -18.62
N VAL A 37 -2.82 9.67 -19.36
CA VAL A 37 -2.83 9.93 -20.80
C VAL A 37 -2.03 8.85 -21.51
N SER A 38 -2.60 8.19 -22.54
CA SER A 38 -1.87 7.20 -23.34
C SER A 38 -1.29 6.09 -22.44
N ALA A 39 -0.01 5.77 -22.55
CA ALA A 39 0.68 4.82 -21.67
C ALA A 39 0.48 5.11 -20.17
N GLY A 40 0.27 6.37 -19.79
CA GLY A 40 -0.03 6.77 -18.41
C GLY A 40 -1.39 6.25 -17.91
N ALA A 41 -2.36 6.06 -18.80
CA ALA A 41 -3.63 5.42 -18.45
C ALA A 41 -3.43 3.94 -18.10
N ALA A 42 -2.55 3.24 -18.83
CA ALA A 42 -2.19 1.85 -18.52
C ALA A 42 -1.41 1.73 -17.20
N ASN A 43 -0.49 2.68 -16.93
CA ASN A 43 0.23 2.76 -15.65
C ASN A 43 -0.75 2.97 -14.49
N GLY A 44 -1.71 3.88 -14.63
CA GLY A 44 -2.76 4.13 -13.65
C GLY A 44 -3.63 2.91 -13.38
N ALA A 45 -4.03 2.19 -14.41
CA ALA A 45 -4.81 0.96 -14.25
C ALA A 45 -4.07 -0.09 -13.41
N SER A 46 -2.77 -0.32 -13.67
CA SER A 46 -1.93 -1.26 -12.90
C SER A 46 -1.68 -0.76 -11.46
N PHE A 47 -1.52 0.56 -11.27
CA PHE A 47 -1.36 1.17 -9.94
C PHE A 47 -2.61 1.00 -9.09
N LEU A 48 -3.81 1.29 -9.64
CA LEU A 48 -5.06 1.08 -8.94
C LEU A 48 -5.38 -0.41 -8.70
N ALA A 49 -4.96 -1.28 -9.62
CA ALA A 49 -5.05 -2.74 -9.46
C ALA A 49 -4.05 -3.30 -8.43
N LYS A 50 -3.14 -2.47 -7.90
CA LYS A 50 -2.06 -2.88 -6.97
C LYS A 50 -1.21 -4.03 -7.52
N GLN A 51 -0.87 -3.96 -8.80
CA GLN A 51 -0.03 -4.94 -9.48
C GLN A 51 1.38 -4.36 -9.77
N PRO A 52 2.31 -4.38 -8.78
CA PRO A 52 3.66 -3.89 -8.97
C PRO A 52 4.37 -4.68 -10.07
N ARG A 53 5.28 -4.03 -10.78
CA ARG A 53 6.05 -4.55 -11.92
C ARG A 53 5.22 -4.99 -13.13
N ARG A 54 3.88 -4.89 -13.08
CA ARG A 54 3.03 -5.30 -14.21
C ARG A 54 3.39 -4.57 -15.50
N ASN A 55 3.53 -3.25 -15.41
CA ASN A 55 3.88 -2.45 -16.58
C ASN A 55 5.36 -2.63 -16.98
N PHE A 56 6.28 -2.80 -16.03
CA PHE A 56 7.67 -3.16 -16.34
C PHE A 56 7.74 -4.44 -17.20
N VAL A 57 7.07 -5.50 -16.77
CA VAL A 57 7.02 -6.76 -17.52
C VAL A 57 6.40 -6.56 -18.91
N PHE A 58 5.35 -5.74 -19.00
CA PHE A 58 4.79 -5.39 -20.30
C PHE A 58 5.83 -4.74 -21.22
N TYR A 59 6.49 -3.67 -20.78
CA TYR A 59 7.47 -2.94 -21.59
C TYR A 59 8.70 -3.76 -21.90
N ASN A 60 9.14 -4.63 -21.00
CA ASN A 60 10.39 -5.40 -21.16
C ASN A 60 10.19 -6.77 -21.86
N LYS A 61 8.97 -7.31 -21.88
CA LYS A 61 8.67 -8.61 -22.49
C LYS A 61 7.62 -8.51 -23.62
N TYR A 62 6.42 -8.05 -23.26
CA TYR A 62 5.28 -8.13 -24.19
C TYR A 62 5.33 -7.06 -25.30
N ALA A 63 5.92 -5.91 -25.03
CA ALA A 63 6.10 -4.85 -26.03
C ALA A 63 7.07 -5.24 -27.18
N PHE A 64 7.88 -6.28 -27.00
CA PHE A 64 8.78 -6.81 -28.02
C PHE A 64 8.14 -7.90 -28.88
N ARG A 65 6.95 -8.35 -28.56
CA ARG A 65 6.25 -9.36 -29.34
C ARG A 65 5.77 -8.81 -30.68
N LYS A 66 5.85 -9.66 -31.71
CA LYS A 66 5.43 -9.32 -33.09
C LYS A 66 3.93 -9.06 -33.21
N GLU A 67 3.13 -9.61 -32.30
CA GLU A 67 1.67 -9.38 -32.21
C GLU A 67 1.37 -7.93 -31.87
N TYR A 68 2.20 -7.28 -31.04
CA TYR A 68 1.97 -5.92 -30.58
C TYR A 68 2.22 -4.86 -31.66
N MET A 69 3.42 -4.88 -32.28
CA MET A 69 3.83 -3.84 -33.25
C MET A 69 4.49 -4.47 -34.45
N ARG A 70 3.83 -4.43 -35.61
CA ARG A 70 4.45 -4.82 -36.90
C ARG A 70 3.75 -4.24 -38.09
N PHE A 71 4.46 -4.09 -39.19
CA PHE A 71 3.92 -3.57 -40.46
C PHE A 71 2.78 -4.44 -41.03
N LYS A 72 2.78 -5.76 -40.78
CA LYS A 72 1.70 -6.65 -41.19
C LYS A 72 0.35 -6.30 -40.53
N ASN A 73 0.35 -5.81 -39.29
CA ASN A 73 -0.87 -5.33 -38.61
C ASN A 73 -1.42 -4.13 -39.35
N TYR A 74 -0.55 -3.18 -39.76
CA TYR A 74 -0.96 -2.00 -40.52
C TYR A 74 -1.59 -2.36 -41.87
N LEU A 75 -1.03 -3.33 -42.61
CA LEU A 75 -1.61 -3.81 -43.88
C LEU A 75 -2.96 -4.49 -43.67
N LYS A 76 -3.16 -5.19 -42.55
CA LYS A 76 -4.40 -5.96 -42.28
C LYS A 76 -5.51 -5.09 -41.71
N THR A 77 -5.21 -4.18 -40.79
CA THR A 77 -6.20 -3.43 -39.99
C THR A 77 -6.10 -1.92 -40.14
N GLY A 78 -5.09 -1.40 -40.84
CA GLY A 78 -4.78 0.03 -40.88
C GLY A 78 -4.15 0.57 -39.58
N SER A 79 -3.82 -0.32 -38.64
CA SER A 79 -3.23 0.02 -37.33
C SER A 79 -1.89 -0.70 -37.17
N TYR A 80 -0.82 0.04 -36.88
CA TYR A 80 0.52 -0.50 -36.65
C TYR A 80 0.64 -1.15 -35.27
N ILE A 81 -0.01 -0.52 -34.27
CA ILE A 81 -0.06 -1.01 -32.88
C ILE A 81 -1.35 -1.75 -32.68
N ASP A 82 -1.30 -2.99 -32.26
CA ASP A 82 -2.47 -3.79 -31.91
C ASP A 82 -2.87 -3.55 -30.45
N LEU A 83 -3.85 -2.66 -30.25
CA LEU A 83 -4.35 -2.31 -28.93
C LEU A 83 -5.26 -3.40 -28.35
N ASP A 84 -5.90 -4.19 -29.20
CA ASP A 84 -6.74 -5.29 -28.78
C ASP A 84 -5.88 -6.44 -28.24
N TYR A 85 -4.75 -6.72 -28.88
CA TYR A 85 -3.78 -7.68 -28.37
C TYR A 85 -3.39 -7.37 -26.91
N ILE A 86 -3.10 -6.10 -26.58
CA ILE A 86 -2.66 -5.74 -25.22
C ILE A 86 -3.82 -5.74 -24.24
N TYR A 87 -4.90 -5.02 -24.60
CA TYR A 87 -5.95 -4.66 -23.64
C TYR A 87 -7.17 -5.59 -23.70
N SER A 88 -7.25 -6.52 -24.67
CA SER A 88 -8.27 -7.54 -24.72
C SER A 88 -7.67 -8.94 -24.56
N ASP A 89 -6.69 -9.32 -25.40
CA ASP A 89 -6.17 -10.71 -25.36
C ASP A 89 -5.24 -10.94 -24.17
N LEU A 90 -4.21 -10.08 -24.01
CA LEU A 90 -3.19 -10.24 -22.96
C LEU A 90 -3.72 -9.92 -21.56
N SER A 91 -4.51 -8.84 -21.44
CA SER A 91 -4.94 -8.27 -20.14
C SER A 91 -6.31 -8.75 -19.68
N SER A 92 -7.03 -9.56 -20.48
CA SER A 92 -8.33 -10.12 -20.05
C SER A 92 -8.16 -11.12 -18.90
N SER A 93 -9.26 -11.43 -18.22
CA SER A 93 -9.30 -12.39 -17.10
C SER A 93 -8.82 -13.79 -17.49
N LYS A 94 -8.89 -14.14 -18.78
CA LYS A 94 -8.39 -15.40 -19.36
C LYS A 94 -7.07 -15.23 -20.14
N GLY A 95 -6.54 -14.01 -20.17
CA GLY A 95 -5.32 -13.67 -20.89
C GLY A 95 -4.06 -14.19 -20.19
N GLU A 96 -2.95 -14.16 -20.92
CA GLU A 96 -1.64 -14.58 -20.38
C GLU A 96 -1.18 -13.69 -19.22
N TYR A 97 -1.60 -12.42 -19.19
CA TYR A 97 -1.17 -11.44 -18.21
C TYR A 97 -2.32 -10.54 -17.73
N PRO A 98 -3.26 -11.07 -16.97
CA PRO A 98 -4.52 -10.40 -16.64
C PRO A 98 -4.32 -9.15 -15.80
N LEU A 99 -5.17 -8.15 -16.05
CA LEU A 99 -5.34 -7.01 -15.16
C LEU A 99 -6.34 -7.37 -14.07
N ASP A 100 -5.98 -7.18 -12.80
CA ASP A 100 -6.93 -7.38 -11.69
C ASP A 100 -8.00 -6.29 -11.68
N TYR A 101 -9.02 -6.51 -12.49
CA TYR A 101 -10.16 -5.60 -12.60
C TYR A 101 -10.91 -5.42 -11.29
N LYS A 102 -10.99 -6.48 -10.45
CA LYS A 102 -11.68 -6.42 -9.17
C LYS A 102 -10.95 -5.49 -8.21
N ALA A 103 -9.64 -5.60 -8.11
CA ALA A 103 -8.81 -4.71 -7.30
C ALA A 103 -8.89 -3.26 -7.81
N LEU A 104 -8.80 -3.04 -9.14
CA LEU A 104 -8.94 -1.73 -9.77
C LEU A 104 -10.29 -1.09 -9.45
N LYS A 105 -11.39 -1.83 -9.63
CA LYS A 105 -12.76 -1.33 -9.40
C LYS A 105 -12.98 -0.96 -7.95
N ASN A 106 -12.50 -1.78 -7.01
CA ASN A 106 -12.69 -1.61 -5.57
C ASN A 106 -11.70 -0.60 -4.95
N ASN A 107 -10.70 -0.14 -5.70
CA ASN A 107 -9.79 0.89 -5.22
C ASN A 107 -10.57 2.18 -4.93
N PRO A 108 -10.42 2.84 -3.76
CA PRO A 108 -11.15 4.07 -3.44
C PRO A 108 -10.75 5.27 -4.28
N MET A 109 -9.56 5.25 -4.90
CA MET A 109 -9.04 6.34 -5.72
C MET A 109 -9.89 6.55 -6.97
N ASP A 110 -10.27 7.80 -7.24
CA ASP A 110 -10.90 8.18 -8.51
C ASP A 110 -9.91 7.99 -9.66
N PHE A 111 -10.39 7.52 -10.81
CA PHE A 111 -9.55 7.31 -11.98
C PHE A 111 -10.19 7.89 -13.23
N GLU A 112 -9.47 8.78 -13.91
CA GLU A 112 -9.86 9.33 -15.22
C GLU A 112 -8.81 9.01 -16.29
N ILE A 113 -9.29 8.76 -17.52
CA ILE A 113 -8.50 8.41 -18.69
C ILE A 113 -8.79 9.43 -19.78
N VAL A 114 -7.76 10.08 -20.29
CA VAL A 114 -7.90 11.11 -21.31
C VAL A 114 -7.83 10.50 -22.70
N ALA A 115 -8.84 10.78 -23.52
CA ALA A 115 -8.80 10.52 -24.97
C ALA A 115 -9.25 11.77 -25.73
N THR A 116 -8.98 11.86 -27.03
CA THR A 116 -9.39 12.95 -27.89
C THR A 116 -10.55 12.51 -28.81
N ASP A 117 -11.72 13.10 -28.68
CA ASP A 117 -12.82 12.86 -29.64
C ASP A 117 -12.39 13.35 -31.05
N ALA A 118 -12.26 12.43 -31.99
CA ALA A 118 -11.75 12.71 -33.32
C ALA A 118 -12.65 13.66 -34.11
N ARG A 119 -13.95 13.70 -33.81
CA ARG A 119 -14.94 14.56 -34.51
C ARG A 119 -14.89 16.01 -34.04
N THR A 120 -14.57 16.22 -32.77
CA THR A 120 -14.58 17.55 -32.12
C THR A 120 -13.20 18.11 -31.84
N GLY A 121 -12.18 17.25 -31.73
CA GLY A 121 -10.82 17.61 -31.32
C GLY A 121 -10.73 17.99 -29.84
N LYS A 122 -11.78 17.78 -29.05
CA LYS A 122 -11.82 18.08 -27.61
C LYS A 122 -11.38 16.85 -26.78
N ALA A 123 -10.86 17.10 -25.59
CA ALA A 123 -10.59 16.07 -24.61
C ALA A 123 -11.90 15.43 -24.11
N LYS A 124 -11.87 14.11 -23.98
CA LYS A 124 -12.87 13.29 -23.29
C LYS A 124 -12.19 12.62 -22.10
N TYR A 125 -12.74 12.84 -20.94
CA TYR A 125 -12.29 12.19 -19.71
C TYR A 125 -13.23 11.02 -19.41
N PHE A 126 -12.72 9.80 -19.59
CA PHE A 126 -13.43 8.58 -19.20
C PHE A 126 -13.16 8.32 -17.73
N LYS A 127 -14.18 7.91 -17.02
CA LYS A 127 -14.08 7.59 -15.59
C LYS A 127 -13.78 6.10 -15.36
N LYS A 128 -13.38 5.75 -14.17
CA LYS A 128 -13.21 4.36 -13.73
C LYS A 128 -14.47 3.51 -13.99
N SER A 129 -15.65 4.10 -13.86
CA SER A 129 -16.94 3.44 -14.14
C SER A 129 -17.16 3.09 -15.61
N ASP A 130 -16.43 3.72 -16.54
CA ASP A 130 -16.50 3.41 -17.97
C ASP A 130 -15.65 2.18 -18.37
N LEU A 131 -14.81 1.68 -17.45
CA LEU A 131 -14.07 0.44 -17.62
C LEU A 131 -14.97 -0.75 -17.27
N VAL A 132 -14.96 -1.75 -18.13
CA VAL A 132 -15.68 -3.01 -17.95
C VAL A 132 -14.66 -4.15 -17.96
N ILE A 133 -14.93 -5.21 -17.18
CA ILE A 133 -14.07 -6.39 -17.14
C ILE A 133 -13.84 -6.92 -18.58
N ASP A 134 -12.61 -7.24 -18.87
CA ASP A 134 -12.15 -7.75 -20.19
C ASP A 134 -12.39 -6.79 -21.38
N ASN A 135 -12.91 -5.60 -21.09
CA ASN A 135 -13.08 -4.53 -22.06
C ASN A 135 -12.54 -3.21 -21.51
N TYR A 136 -11.31 -2.91 -21.87
CA TYR A 136 -10.59 -1.71 -21.42
C TYR A 136 -10.56 -0.64 -22.54
N ASP A 137 -11.66 -0.46 -23.26
CA ASP A 137 -11.81 0.47 -24.39
C ASP A 137 -11.36 1.90 -24.11
N PRO A 138 -11.63 2.52 -22.93
CA PRO A 138 -11.09 3.84 -22.61
C PRO A 138 -9.55 3.90 -22.65
N ILE A 139 -8.85 2.86 -22.23
CA ILE A 139 -7.38 2.78 -22.27
C ILE A 139 -6.91 2.64 -23.72
N LYS A 140 -7.57 1.79 -24.52
CA LYS A 140 -7.27 1.64 -25.96
C LYS A 140 -7.44 2.98 -26.69
N ALA A 141 -8.54 3.69 -26.45
CA ALA A 141 -8.81 5.01 -27.03
C ALA A 141 -7.72 6.02 -26.65
N SER A 142 -7.30 6.04 -25.38
CA SER A 142 -6.23 6.90 -24.88
C SER A 142 -4.86 6.60 -25.51
N CYS A 143 -4.60 5.34 -25.87
CA CYS A 143 -3.34 4.88 -26.49
C CYS A 143 -3.37 4.92 -28.03
N CYS A 144 -4.47 5.35 -28.65
CA CYS A 144 -4.67 5.32 -30.10
C CYS A 144 -3.94 6.48 -30.78
N VAL A 145 -2.66 6.31 -31.10
CA VAL A 145 -1.83 7.35 -31.73
C VAL A 145 -2.23 7.56 -33.18
N PRO A 146 -2.61 8.79 -33.60
CA PRO A 146 -2.99 9.07 -34.99
C PRO A 146 -1.90 8.69 -35.99
N VAL A 147 -2.32 8.27 -37.18
CA VAL A 147 -1.47 7.84 -38.30
C VAL A 147 -0.80 6.47 -38.04
N LEU A 148 -0.44 6.15 -36.82
CA LEU A 148 0.00 4.79 -36.46
C LEU A 148 -1.20 3.86 -36.35
N ASN A 149 -2.35 4.39 -35.92
CA ASN A 149 -3.57 3.61 -35.74
C ASN A 149 -4.78 4.32 -36.37
N GLN A 150 -5.76 3.53 -36.84
CA GLN A 150 -7.12 4.01 -37.06
C GLN A 150 -7.73 4.46 -35.71
N PRO A 151 -8.64 5.47 -35.72
CA PRO A 151 -9.24 5.91 -34.47
C PRO A 151 -10.04 4.79 -33.79
N TYR A 152 -9.84 4.61 -32.50
CA TYR A 152 -10.56 3.61 -31.73
C TYR A 152 -12.02 4.05 -31.49
N LYS A 153 -12.98 3.18 -31.79
CA LYS A 153 -14.39 3.52 -31.68
C LYS A 153 -15.00 3.00 -30.38
N ILE A 154 -15.57 3.89 -29.56
CA ILE A 154 -16.38 3.54 -28.39
C ILE A 154 -17.80 4.00 -28.64
N LYS A 155 -18.77 3.07 -28.68
CA LYS A 155 -20.18 3.37 -28.96
C LYS A 155 -20.36 4.21 -30.25
N GLY A 156 -19.58 3.87 -31.28
CA GLY A 156 -19.61 4.55 -32.59
C GLY A 156 -18.86 5.89 -32.66
N VAL A 157 -18.37 6.41 -31.55
CA VAL A 157 -17.57 7.64 -31.50
C VAL A 157 -16.10 7.32 -31.69
N PRO A 158 -15.39 7.88 -32.70
CA PRO A 158 -13.96 7.66 -32.91
C PRO A 158 -13.12 8.52 -31.96
N TYR A 159 -12.10 7.91 -31.36
CA TYR A 159 -11.16 8.56 -30.44
C TYR A 159 -9.72 8.36 -30.88
N PHE A 160 -8.89 9.34 -30.56
CA PHE A 160 -7.44 9.28 -30.63
C PHE A 160 -6.80 9.50 -29.26
N ASP A 161 -5.48 9.33 -29.21
CA ASP A 161 -4.61 9.55 -28.03
C ASP A 161 -4.94 10.88 -27.33
N GLY A 162 -5.09 10.82 -26.00
CA GLY A 162 -5.45 11.97 -25.16
C GLY A 162 -4.44 13.10 -25.20
N GLY A 163 -3.17 12.77 -25.41
CA GLY A 163 -2.09 13.77 -25.52
C GLY A 163 -2.19 14.71 -26.74
N ILE A 164 -3.22 14.59 -27.58
CA ILE A 164 -3.51 15.54 -28.65
C ILE A 164 -4.23 16.76 -28.07
N SER A 165 -5.23 16.56 -27.23
CA SER A 165 -6.11 17.61 -26.71
C SER A 165 -5.71 18.08 -25.31
N ASP A 166 -5.24 17.20 -24.46
CA ASP A 166 -4.80 17.52 -23.10
C ASP A 166 -3.58 16.66 -22.71
N PRO A 167 -2.36 17.10 -23.08
CA PRO A 167 -1.15 16.32 -22.88
C PRO A 167 -0.63 16.28 -21.43
N ILE A 168 -1.00 17.24 -20.56
CA ILE A 168 -0.62 17.32 -19.15
C ILE A 168 -1.86 17.74 -18.35
N PRO A 169 -2.77 16.82 -18.01
CA PRO A 169 -4.12 17.13 -17.53
C PRO A 169 -4.18 17.48 -16.04
N PHE A 170 -3.22 18.23 -15.51
CA PHE A 170 -3.19 18.57 -14.08
C PHE A 170 -4.32 19.53 -13.68
N LYS A 171 -4.78 20.40 -14.60
CA LYS A 171 -5.94 21.27 -14.35
C LYS A 171 -7.19 20.45 -14.04
N ARG A 172 -7.36 19.33 -14.75
CA ARG A 172 -8.46 18.41 -14.52
C ARG A 172 -8.41 17.79 -13.12
N ALA A 173 -7.21 17.52 -12.59
CA ALA A 173 -7.04 17.04 -11.21
C ALA A 173 -7.46 18.12 -10.18
N PHE A 174 -7.14 19.37 -10.41
CA PHE A 174 -7.62 20.47 -9.56
C PHE A 174 -9.15 20.68 -9.67
N GLU A 175 -9.74 20.59 -10.87
CA GLU A 175 -11.19 20.60 -11.07
C GLU A 175 -11.89 19.44 -10.34
N ALA A 176 -11.22 18.29 -10.21
CA ALA A 176 -11.70 17.15 -9.42
C ALA A 176 -11.53 17.36 -7.89
N GLY A 177 -11.05 18.53 -7.46
CA GLY A 177 -10.91 18.93 -6.06
C GLY A 177 -9.59 18.49 -5.41
N CYS A 178 -8.56 18.17 -6.19
CA CYS A 178 -7.23 17.92 -5.62
C CYS A 178 -6.61 19.21 -5.09
N ASP A 179 -6.03 19.15 -3.90
CA ASP A 179 -5.30 20.27 -3.29
C ASP A 179 -3.83 20.29 -3.74
N LYS A 180 -3.28 19.10 -4.04
CA LYS A 180 -1.91 18.90 -4.49
C LYS A 180 -1.85 17.83 -5.57
N VAL A 181 -0.96 18.03 -6.58
CA VAL A 181 -0.85 17.14 -7.74
C VAL A 181 0.59 16.75 -7.98
N ILE A 182 0.84 15.44 -8.12
CA ILE A 182 2.12 14.90 -8.58
C ILE A 182 2.01 14.61 -10.08
N ILE A 183 2.83 15.28 -10.87
CA ILE A 183 2.87 15.14 -12.34
C ILE A 183 4.08 14.31 -12.72
N VAL A 184 3.85 13.15 -13.33
CA VAL A 184 4.89 12.27 -13.85
C VAL A 184 5.05 12.54 -15.35
N LEU A 185 6.15 13.20 -15.70
CA LEU A 185 6.55 13.44 -17.09
C LEU A 185 7.41 12.27 -17.58
N THR A 186 7.43 12.03 -18.88
CA THR A 186 8.28 11.02 -19.53
C THR A 186 9.34 11.64 -20.45
N ARG A 187 9.59 12.93 -20.25
CA ARG A 187 10.67 13.72 -20.85
C ARG A 187 11.28 14.62 -19.79
N PRO A 188 12.54 15.06 -19.98
CA PRO A 188 13.15 16.03 -19.08
C PRO A 188 12.28 17.28 -18.90
N ARG A 189 12.33 17.87 -17.70
CA ARG A 189 11.46 19.01 -17.35
C ARG A 189 11.77 20.29 -18.16
N ASP A 190 12.94 20.38 -18.74
CA ASP A 190 13.38 21.48 -19.65
C ASP A 190 13.02 21.22 -21.12
N TYR A 191 12.37 20.06 -21.42
CA TYR A 191 11.95 19.74 -22.77
C TYR A 191 10.74 20.54 -23.18
N PHE A 192 10.90 21.45 -24.15
CA PHE A 192 9.80 22.13 -24.84
C PHE A 192 9.55 21.49 -26.21
N ARG A 193 8.27 21.25 -26.51
CA ARG A 193 7.85 20.55 -27.71
C ARG A 193 7.88 21.45 -28.93
N GLU A 194 8.49 20.99 -30.03
CA GLU A 194 8.51 21.69 -31.32
C GLU A 194 7.32 21.28 -32.19
N GLY A 195 6.49 22.22 -32.61
CA GLY A 195 5.34 21.96 -33.48
C GLY A 195 5.68 21.51 -34.90
N ARG A 196 6.96 21.77 -35.34
CA ARG A 196 7.41 21.40 -36.67
C ARG A 196 7.33 19.88 -36.91
N LYS A 197 7.61 19.09 -35.90
CA LYS A 197 7.59 17.62 -35.97
C LYS A 197 6.20 17.03 -36.21
N ASP A 198 5.15 17.74 -35.85
CA ASP A 198 3.77 17.29 -35.96
C ASP A 198 3.11 17.63 -37.32
N LYS A 199 3.71 18.50 -38.14
CA LYS A 199 3.12 19.00 -39.38
C LYS A 199 2.69 17.93 -40.41
N LYS A 200 3.48 16.84 -40.54
CA LYS A 200 3.19 15.74 -41.46
C LYS A 200 1.91 15.00 -41.02
N PHE A 201 1.78 14.72 -39.73
CA PHE A 201 0.63 14.02 -39.15
C PHE A 201 -0.64 14.88 -39.22
N VAL A 202 -0.53 16.19 -38.97
CA VAL A 202 -1.62 17.16 -39.12
C VAL A 202 -2.17 17.16 -40.56
N ARG A 203 -1.27 17.15 -41.57
CA ARG A 203 -1.68 17.13 -42.99
C ARG A 203 -2.45 15.85 -43.32
N LEU A 204 -2.03 14.67 -42.83
CA LEU A 204 -2.71 13.40 -43.05
C LEU A 204 -4.08 13.35 -42.41
N LEU A 205 -4.20 13.82 -41.16
CA LEU A 205 -5.47 13.84 -40.43
C LEU A 205 -6.49 14.85 -40.95
N ARG A 206 -6.04 15.94 -41.61
CA ARG A 206 -6.86 17.09 -41.97
C ARG A 206 -8.03 16.73 -42.90
N ARG A 207 -7.86 15.69 -43.75
CA ARG A 207 -8.91 15.26 -44.69
C ARG A 207 -10.04 14.53 -43.98
N THR A 208 -9.70 13.64 -43.04
CA THR A 208 -10.69 12.76 -42.41
C THR A 208 -11.21 13.29 -41.07
N TYR A 209 -10.34 13.93 -40.28
CA TYR A 209 -10.67 14.46 -38.95
C TYR A 209 -10.12 15.89 -38.78
N PRO A 210 -10.70 16.89 -39.45
CA PRO A 210 -10.17 18.26 -39.51
C PRO A 210 -10.07 18.93 -38.12
N LYS A 211 -11.01 18.65 -37.20
CA LYS A 211 -10.99 19.23 -35.85
C LYS A 211 -9.91 18.57 -34.98
N ALA A 212 -9.72 17.26 -35.05
CA ALA A 212 -8.62 16.59 -34.40
C ALA A 212 -7.29 17.04 -34.97
N ALA A 213 -7.16 17.22 -36.28
CA ALA A 213 -5.96 17.79 -36.93
C ALA A 213 -5.64 19.20 -36.40
N LYS A 214 -6.66 20.05 -36.19
CA LYS A 214 -6.49 21.39 -35.58
C LYS A 214 -6.00 21.31 -34.14
N ALA A 215 -6.55 20.39 -33.34
CA ALA A 215 -6.07 20.13 -31.96
C ALA A 215 -4.63 19.64 -31.98
N PHE A 216 -4.30 18.67 -32.85
CA PHE A 216 -2.94 18.13 -33.00
C PHE A 216 -1.93 19.21 -33.43
N ALA A 217 -2.30 20.15 -34.29
CA ALA A 217 -1.45 21.28 -34.67
C ALA A 217 -1.14 22.21 -33.47
N LYS A 218 -2.04 22.32 -32.50
CA LYS A 218 -1.87 23.13 -31.28
C LYS A 218 -1.20 22.37 -30.13
N ARG A 219 -1.00 21.06 -30.26
CA ARG A 219 -0.51 20.18 -29.19
C ARG A 219 0.80 20.66 -28.55
N SER A 220 1.74 21.16 -29.37
CA SER A 220 3.01 21.68 -28.86
C SER A 220 2.83 22.92 -28.00
N LEU A 221 1.95 23.82 -28.40
CA LEU A 221 1.63 25.01 -27.65
C LEU A 221 0.99 24.65 -26.29
N VAL A 222 -0.08 23.84 -26.33
CA VAL A 222 -0.79 23.37 -25.12
C VAL A 222 0.17 22.66 -24.17
N TYR A 223 1.03 21.74 -24.67
CA TYR A 223 2.02 21.06 -23.84
C TYR A 223 2.96 22.05 -23.15
N ASN A 224 3.51 22.98 -23.90
CA ASN A 224 4.51 23.93 -23.40
C ASN A 224 3.89 24.93 -22.40
N GLU A 225 2.66 25.37 -22.64
CA GLU A 225 1.90 26.23 -21.71
C GLU A 225 1.58 25.48 -20.42
N SER A 226 1.04 24.25 -20.52
CA SER A 226 0.74 23.41 -19.34
C SER A 226 1.99 23.11 -18.52
N LEU A 227 3.14 22.86 -19.16
CA LEU A 227 4.39 22.61 -18.46
C LEU A 227 4.87 23.86 -17.70
N ARG A 228 4.84 25.05 -18.32
CA ARG A 228 5.22 26.30 -17.63
C ARG A 228 4.32 26.58 -16.44
N GLU A 229 3.02 26.43 -16.60
CA GLU A 229 2.04 26.65 -15.53
C GLU A 229 2.24 25.63 -14.39
N ALA A 230 2.51 24.36 -14.71
CA ALA A 230 2.86 23.36 -13.71
C ALA A 230 4.15 23.73 -12.93
N MET A 231 5.15 24.29 -13.62
CA MET A 231 6.38 24.76 -12.97
C MET A 231 6.13 25.96 -12.03
N GLU A 232 5.21 26.87 -12.38
CA GLU A 232 4.84 27.97 -11.47
C GLU A 232 4.08 27.43 -10.24
N LEU A 233 3.14 26.52 -10.43
CA LEU A 233 2.42 25.87 -9.32
C LEU A 233 3.33 25.01 -8.43
N GLU A 234 4.43 24.51 -8.96
CA GLU A 234 5.46 23.81 -8.16
C GLU A 234 6.17 24.78 -7.19
N LYS A 235 6.45 26.03 -7.59
CA LYS A 235 6.97 27.07 -6.69
C LYS A 235 6.00 27.38 -5.55
N GLU A 236 4.70 27.27 -5.82
CA GLU A 236 3.63 27.42 -4.83
C GLU A 236 3.39 26.15 -3.98
N ASN A 237 4.17 25.11 -4.18
CA ASN A 237 4.04 23.80 -3.51
C ASN A 237 2.68 23.09 -3.74
N LYS A 238 1.95 23.49 -4.80
CA LYS A 238 0.69 22.85 -5.23
C LYS A 238 0.92 21.69 -6.19
N VAL A 239 2.03 21.69 -6.91
CA VAL A 239 2.44 20.67 -7.85
C VAL A 239 3.83 20.14 -7.47
N ILE A 240 4.06 18.87 -7.78
CA ILE A 240 5.39 18.25 -7.77
C ILE A 240 5.59 17.63 -9.14
N ILE A 241 6.67 18.01 -9.80
CA ILE A 241 7.03 17.48 -11.13
C ILE A 241 8.09 16.41 -10.96
N VAL A 242 7.75 15.18 -11.34
CA VAL A 242 8.65 14.04 -11.46
C VAL A 242 8.99 13.87 -12.93
N ALA A 243 10.26 14.01 -13.28
CA ALA A 243 10.68 13.95 -14.67
C ALA A 243 12.06 13.30 -14.78
N PRO A 244 12.31 12.49 -15.83
CA PRO A 244 13.64 11.93 -16.05
C PRO A 244 14.65 13.06 -16.34
N SER A 245 15.84 12.95 -15.77
CA SER A 245 16.93 13.89 -16.04
C SER A 245 17.44 13.76 -17.49
N TYR A 246 17.37 12.56 -18.06
CA TYR A 246 17.83 12.23 -19.40
C TYR A 246 17.08 11.03 -19.97
N ILE A 247 16.81 11.03 -21.28
CA ILE A 247 16.11 9.92 -21.98
C ILE A 247 16.92 9.36 -23.16
N GLY A 248 18.16 9.80 -23.38
CA GLY A 248 18.96 9.34 -24.49
C GLY A 248 18.28 9.54 -25.85
N ASN A 249 18.41 8.53 -26.69
CA ASN A 249 17.80 8.48 -28.02
C ASN A 249 16.39 7.80 -28.03
N LEU A 250 15.78 7.61 -26.86
CA LEU A 250 14.47 6.94 -26.74
C LEU A 250 13.36 7.72 -27.48
N LYS A 251 12.81 7.07 -28.49
CA LYS A 251 11.63 7.52 -29.23
C LYS A 251 10.37 6.88 -28.61
N THR A 252 9.21 7.30 -29.11
CA THR A 252 7.90 6.83 -28.60
C THR A 252 7.69 5.31 -28.71
N LEU A 253 8.35 4.64 -29.67
CA LEU A 253 8.21 3.20 -29.94
C LEU A 253 9.56 2.48 -29.91
N THR A 254 10.53 2.95 -29.15
CA THR A 254 11.83 2.29 -29.01
C THR A 254 11.65 0.94 -28.30
N GLN A 255 12.26 -0.08 -28.86
CA GLN A 255 12.35 -1.43 -28.33
C GLN A 255 13.83 -1.74 -28.08
N ASP A 256 14.33 -1.32 -26.93
CA ASP A 256 15.70 -1.50 -26.47
C ASP A 256 15.65 -1.80 -24.98
N HIS A 257 15.96 -3.05 -24.62
CA HIS A 257 15.83 -3.55 -23.24
C HIS A 257 16.62 -2.70 -22.24
N ASP A 258 17.90 -2.43 -22.53
CA ASP A 258 18.79 -1.75 -21.59
C ASP A 258 18.36 -0.29 -21.36
N GLN A 259 17.98 0.42 -22.43
CA GLN A 259 17.48 1.78 -22.30
C GLN A 259 16.15 1.85 -21.56
N LEU A 260 15.26 0.89 -21.77
CA LEU A 260 13.96 0.84 -21.08
C LEU A 260 14.15 0.49 -19.61
N GLU A 261 15.00 -0.47 -19.27
CA GLU A 261 15.30 -0.84 -17.88
C GLU A 261 15.97 0.32 -17.12
N ASN A 262 16.95 0.97 -17.73
CA ASN A 262 17.60 2.15 -17.15
C ASN A 262 16.61 3.28 -16.90
N LEU A 263 15.63 3.48 -17.80
CA LEU A 263 14.61 4.52 -17.64
C LEU A 263 13.60 4.14 -16.53
N TYR A 264 13.29 2.86 -16.38
CA TYR A 264 12.46 2.35 -15.27
C TYR A 264 13.13 2.57 -13.92
N GLU A 265 14.38 2.18 -13.78
CA GLU A 265 15.14 2.36 -12.54
C GLU A 265 15.37 3.85 -12.20
N MET A 266 15.49 4.71 -13.23
CA MET A 266 15.52 6.16 -13.04
C MET A 266 14.19 6.63 -12.43
N GLY A 267 13.03 6.15 -12.94
CA GLY A 267 11.73 6.48 -12.39
C GLY A 267 11.59 6.10 -10.92
N ARG A 268 12.07 4.92 -10.53
CA ARG A 268 12.10 4.46 -9.14
C ARG A 268 12.98 5.37 -8.25
N ARG A 269 14.18 5.73 -8.71
CA ARG A 269 15.09 6.63 -7.97
C ARG A 269 14.51 8.02 -7.79
N ASP A 270 13.91 8.57 -8.84
CA ASP A 270 13.34 9.92 -8.80
C ASP A 270 12.11 9.97 -7.88
N ALA A 271 11.27 8.93 -7.88
CA ALA A 271 10.19 8.78 -6.92
C ALA A 271 10.70 8.76 -5.47
N LYS A 272 11.76 8.00 -5.20
CA LYS A 272 12.40 7.94 -3.88
C LYS A 272 12.89 9.32 -3.41
N ASN A 273 13.53 10.08 -4.31
CA ASN A 273 14.06 11.41 -4.00
C ASN A 273 12.95 12.41 -3.64
N ILE A 274 11.78 12.30 -4.28
CA ILE A 274 10.62 13.16 -3.99
C ILE A 274 10.01 12.84 -2.63
N LEU A 275 10.00 11.58 -2.26
CA LEU A 275 9.47 11.13 -0.97
C LEU A 275 10.42 11.40 0.20
N THR A 276 11.71 11.56 -0.08
CA THR A 276 12.70 12.01 0.90
C THR A 276 12.62 13.51 1.18
N LEU A 277 11.95 14.30 0.37
CA LEU A 277 11.59 15.67 0.71
C LEU A 277 10.64 15.62 1.91
N GLU A 278 11.17 15.92 3.09
CA GLU A 278 10.54 15.82 4.44
C GLU A 278 9.11 16.40 4.52
N ASN A 279 8.75 17.26 3.59
CA ASN A 279 7.46 17.94 3.57
C ASN A 279 6.30 17.02 3.17
N ILE A 280 6.49 16.08 2.23
CA ILE A 280 5.40 15.17 1.81
C ILE A 280 5.12 14.13 2.90
N ARG A 281 6.15 13.61 3.55
CA ARG A 281 5.96 12.70 4.71
C ARG A 281 5.26 13.40 5.87
N LYS A 282 5.59 14.65 6.16
CA LYS A 282 4.91 15.44 7.21
C LYS A 282 3.46 15.73 6.84
N GLU A 283 3.20 16.22 5.63
CA GLU A 283 1.84 16.54 5.18
C GLU A 283 0.97 15.28 5.07
N TRP A 284 1.50 14.18 4.52
CA TRP A 284 0.79 12.90 4.45
C TRP A 284 0.51 12.32 5.84
N PHE A 285 1.45 12.42 6.79
CA PHE A 285 1.27 11.99 8.17
C PHE A 285 0.22 12.85 8.87
N ILE A 286 0.27 14.18 8.70
CA ILE A 286 -0.71 15.14 9.24
C ILE A 286 -2.09 14.85 8.64
N MET A 287 -2.18 14.60 7.33
CA MET A 287 -3.42 14.27 6.64
C MET A 287 -4.01 12.94 7.14
N LYS A 288 -3.20 11.89 7.25
CA LYS A 288 -3.62 10.58 7.77
C LYS A 288 -4.11 10.68 9.22
N MET A 289 -3.46 11.53 10.01
CA MET A 289 -3.89 11.84 11.38
C MET A 289 -5.20 12.65 11.42
N LYS A 290 -5.43 13.55 10.47
CA LYS A 290 -6.69 14.30 10.33
C LYS A 290 -7.84 13.39 9.94
N THR A 291 -7.66 12.56 8.92
CA THR A 291 -8.64 11.54 8.49
C THR A 291 -8.92 10.51 9.59
N LEU A 292 -7.92 10.12 10.37
CA LEU A 292 -8.09 9.25 11.54
C LEU A 292 -8.89 9.95 12.64
N LYS A 293 -8.63 11.25 12.87
CA LYS A 293 -9.42 12.06 13.82
C LYS A 293 -10.90 12.20 13.38
N GLU A 294 -11.15 12.37 12.07
CA GLU A 294 -12.50 12.44 11.51
C GLU A 294 -13.23 11.09 11.61
N LYS A 295 -12.55 9.97 11.30
CA LYS A 295 -13.08 8.62 11.53
C LYS A 295 -13.37 8.35 13.00
N ILE A 296 -12.46 8.74 13.89
CA ILE A 296 -12.66 8.63 15.35
C ILE A 296 -13.83 9.53 15.80
N LYS A 297 -14.01 10.71 15.19
CA LYS A 297 -15.14 11.60 15.49
C LYS A 297 -16.47 10.99 15.00
N ALA A 298 -16.51 10.47 13.78
CA ALA A 298 -17.69 9.78 13.23
C ALA A 298 -18.04 8.50 14.03
N GLU A 299 -17.03 7.70 14.41
CA GLU A 299 -17.23 6.58 15.33
C GLU A 299 -17.70 7.02 16.73
N ARG A 300 -17.23 8.18 17.23
CA ARG A 300 -17.72 8.75 18.48
C ARG A 300 -19.16 9.24 18.40
N GLU A 301 -19.58 9.78 17.28
CA GLU A 301 -20.97 10.21 17.03
C GLU A 301 -21.91 8.99 16.93
N ASN A 302 -21.55 8.00 16.13
CA ASN A 302 -22.26 6.70 16.07
C ASN A 302 -22.29 5.99 17.44
N PHE A 303 -21.23 6.14 18.22
CA PHE A 303 -21.13 5.60 19.58
C PHE A 303 -21.93 6.39 20.61
N ARG A 304 -22.16 7.69 20.38
CA ARG A 304 -23.06 8.52 21.21
C ARG A 304 -24.53 8.14 21.01
N ASP A 305 -24.92 7.86 19.76
CA ASP A 305 -26.30 7.46 19.44
C ASP A 305 -26.62 6.05 19.94
N SER A 306 -25.65 5.12 19.90
CA SER A 306 -25.80 3.80 20.54
C SER A 306 -25.80 3.84 22.07
N ASN A 307 -25.36 4.95 22.69
CA ASN A 307 -25.31 5.14 24.15
C ASN A 307 -26.63 5.59 24.79
N LYS A 308 -27.60 6.04 23.99
CA LYS A 308 -28.90 6.48 24.54
C LYS A 308 -29.73 5.32 25.12
N ASN A 309 -29.38 4.06 24.78
CA ASN A 309 -30.13 2.85 25.16
C ASN A 309 -29.34 1.88 26.06
N LEU A 310 -28.31 2.34 26.80
CA LEU A 310 -27.49 1.49 27.67
C LEU A 310 -27.95 1.61 29.15
N ASP A 311 -28.04 0.45 29.83
CA ASP A 311 -28.30 0.33 31.26
C ASP A 311 -27.20 1.00 32.11
N GLU A 312 -27.51 1.43 33.35
CA GLU A 312 -26.58 2.18 34.22
C GLU A 312 -25.30 1.41 34.56
N ASN A 313 -25.36 0.09 34.65
CA ASN A 313 -24.19 -0.77 34.88
C ASN A 313 -23.24 -0.78 33.68
N ASP A 314 -23.77 -0.84 32.47
CA ASP A 314 -22.97 -0.77 31.23
C ASP A 314 -22.25 0.60 31.09
N LYS A 315 -22.85 1.68 31.58
CA LYS A 315 -22.24 3.01 31.63
C LYS A 315 -21.06 3.10 32.59
N ALA A 316 -21.15 2.47 33.75
CA ALA A 316 -20.08 2.45 34.76
C ALA A 316 -18.86 1.66 34.28
N VAL A 317 -19.07 0.48 33.69
CA VAL A 317 -18.04 -0.37 33.09
C VAL A 317 -17.32 0.38 31.96
N LYS A 318 -18.08 1.05 31.09
CA LYS A 318 -17.56 1.84 29.98
C LYS A 318 -16.69 3.02 30.42
N ASN A 319 -17.06 3.70 31.49
CA ASN A 319 -16.27 4.81 32.04
C ASN A 319 -14.95 4.32 32.66
N ARG A 320 -14.92 3.13 33.27
CA ARG A 320 -13.67 2.52 33.77
C ARG A 320 -12.74 2.13 32.61
N PHE A 321 -13.26 1.48 31.54
CA PHE A 321 -12.51 1.18 30.33
C PHE A 321 -11.94 2.43 29.65
N LYS A 322 -12.72 3.53 29.61
CA LYS A 322 -12.28 4.80 29.06
C LYS A 322 -11.13 5.41 29.87
N LYS A 323 -11.12 5.29 31.19
CA LYS A 323 -10.00 5.72 32.04
C LYS A 323 -8.73 4.92 31.75
N ILE A 324 -8.83 3.58 31.59
CA ILE A 324 -7.71 2.72 31.24
C ILE A 324 -7.15 3.08 29.85
N GLN A 325 -8.02 3.33 28.85
CA GLN A 325 -7.60 3.78 27.52
C GLN A 325 -6.92 5.14 27.53
N ILE A 326 -7.36 6.08 28.38
CA ILE A 326 -6.74 7.41 28.53
C ILE A 326 -5.33 7.27 29.13
N VAL A 327 -5.15 6.44 30.15
CA VAL A 327 -3.82 6.16 30.74
C VAL A 327 -2.89 5.51 29.72
N ALA A 328 -3.38 4.54 28.93
CA ALA A 328 -2.64 3.93 27.84
C ALA A 328 -2.25 4.95 26.75
N LEU A 329 -3.16 5.88 26.42
CA LEU A 329 -2.93 6.91 25.41
C LEU A 329 -1.89 7.94 25.88
N ILE A 330 -1.92 8.33 27.15
CA ILE A 330 -0.94 9.25 27.78
C ILE A 330 0.44 8.58 27.83
N SER A 331 0.51 7.30 28.20
CA SER A 331 1.76 6.53 28.19
C SER A 331 2.34 6.40 26.78
N PHE A 332 1.49 6.17 25.77
CA PHE A 332 1.90 6.14 24.36
C PHE A 332 2.41 7.49 23.85
N ALA A 333 1.71 8.59 24.20
CA ALA A 333 2.12 9.94 23.82
C ALA A 333 3.47 10.32 24.45
N SER A 334 3.72 9.94 25.71
CA SER A 334 5.00 10.16 26.39
C SER A 334 6.16 9.44 25.68
N ILE A 335 5.91 8.24 25.19
CA ILE A 335 6.92 7.45 24.46
C ILE A 335 7.15 8.01 23.06
N LEU A 336 6.08 8.43 22.37
CA LEU A 336 6.22 9.10 21.08
C LEU A 336 7.06 10.37 21.20
N ILE A 337 6.89 11.12 22.29
CA ILE A 337 7.69 12.30 22.61
C ILE A 337 9.16 11.90 22.85
N VAL A 338 9.43 10.85 23.61
CA VAL A 338 10.79 10.34 23.84
C VAL A 338 11.42 9.86 22.53
N LEU A 339 10.67 9.13 21.69
CA LEU A 339 11.14 8.70 20.36
C LEU A 339 11.41 9.88 19.41
N ILE A 340 10.60 10.92 19.46
CA ILE A 340 10.81 12.14 18.67
C ILE A 340 12.03 12.91 19.16
N LEU A 341 12.22 13.01 20.47
CA LEU A 341 13.38 13.69 21.08
C LEU A 341 14.69 12.91 20.86
N THR A 342 14.65 11.58 20.79
CA THR A 342 15.83 10.74 20.44
C THR A 342 16.12 10.71 18.94
N ARG A 343 15.18 11.11 18.07
CA ARG A 343 15.32 11.08 16.61
C ARG A 343 16.02 12.33 16.03
N SER A 344 16.32 13.35 16.81
CA SER A 344 17.06 14.54 16.35
C SER A 344 18.56 14.33 16.09
N GLY A 345 19.08 13.10 16.23
CA GLY A 345 20.44 12.73 15.88
C GLY A 345 20.47 11.46 15.04
N ASN A 346 21.19 11.46 13.94
CA ASN A 346 21.42 10.37 12.99
C ASN A 346 21.59 9.00 13.68
N VAL A 347 20.52 8.22 13.78
CA VAL A 347 20.56 6.88 14.38
C VAL A 347 20.44 5.85 13.27
N SER A 348 21.56 5.32 12.80
CA SER A 348 21.58 4.11 11.97
C SER A 348 21.38 2.87 12.85
N ILE A 349 20.93 1.75 12.28
CA ILE A 349 20.80 0.47 13.00
C ILE A 349 22.17 0.08 13.61
N ASN A 350 23.27 0.33 12.92
CA ASN A 350 24.61 0.07 13.40
C ASN A 350 24.98 0.93 14.63
N SER A 351 24.53 2.19 14.69
CA SER A 351 24.77 3.04 15.86
C SER A 351 23.91 2.66 17.07
N LEU A 352 22.77 1.98 16.86
CA LEU A 352 21.95 1.43 17.95
C LEU A 352 22.60 0.16 18.52
N THR A 353 23.14 -0.71 17.66
CA THR A 353 23.85 -1.92 18.11
C THR A 353 25.15 -1.57 18.83
N GLU A 354 25.93 -0.58 18.37
CA GLU A 354 27.12 -0.09 19.07
C GLU A 354 26.77 0.55 20.44
N LYS A 355 25.73 1.36 20.52
CA LYS A 355 25.27 1.94 21.80
C LYS A 355 24.69 0.88 22.76
N ALA A 356 24.07 -0.17 22.23
CA ALA A 356 23.58 -1.30 23.01
C ALA A 356 24.74 -2.17 23.54
N ALA A 357 25.78 -2.38 22.74
CA ALA A 357 27.01 -3.06 23.15
C ALA A 357 27.77 -2.29 24.25
N GLY A 358 27.72 -0.95 24.23
CA GLY A 358 28.36 -0.11 25.24
C GLY A 358 27.67 -0.13 26.62
N ASN A 359 26.37 -0.45 26.72
CA ASN A 359 25.66 -0.56 28.00
C ASN A 359 24.49 -1.58 27.95
N PRO A 360 24.77 -2.87 28.05
CA PRO A 360 23.77 -3.93 27.90
C PRO A 360 22.64 -3.85 28.94
N LYS A 361 22.92 -3.41 30.17
CA LYS A 361 21.88 -3.26 31.21
C LYS A 361 20.84 -2.21 30.84
N LYS A 362 21.27 -1.07 30.29
CA LYS A 362 20.36 0.00 29.85
C LYS A 362 19.50 -0.45 28.67
N SER A 363 20.05 -1.20 27.74
CA SER A 363 19.35 -1.75 26.58
C SER A 363 18.29 -2.78 26.99
N ILE A 364 18.57 -3.64 27.95
CA ILE A 364 17.60 -4.59 28.52
C ILE A 364 16.43 -3.84 29.16
N ILE A 365 16.71 -2.85 30.02
CA ILE A 365 15.67 -2.06 30.69
C ILE A 365 14.78 -1.33 29.67
N THR A 366 15.39 -0.73 28.66
CA THR A 366 14.65 -0.04 27.59
C THR A 366 13.74 -1.00 26.83
N LEU A 367 14.24 -2.18 26.45
CA LEU A 367 13.46 -3.16 25.72
C LEU A 367 12.32 -3.74 26.57
N ILE A 368 12.55 -4.05 27.84
CA ILE A 368 11.51 -4.52 28.76
C ILE A 368 10.44 -3.43 28.98
N SER A 369 10.85 -2.15 29.06
CA SER A 369 9.92 -1.04 29.12
C SER A 369 9.03 -0.95 27.86
N LEU A 370 9.58 -1.23 26.68
CA LEU A 370 8.80 -1.31 25.44
C LEU A 370 7.80 -2.48 25.45
N PHE A 371 8.16 -3.63 26.02
CA PHE A 371 7.23 -4.73 26.24
C PHE A 371 6.10 -4.37 27.22
N ALA A 372 6.41 -3.61 28.29
CA ALA A 372 5.41 -3.12 29.24
C ALA A 372 4.42 -2.14 28.56
N VAL A 373 4.95 -1.24 27.75
CA VAL A 373 4.11 -0.30 26.96
C VAL A 373 3.25 -1.03 25.95
N LYS A 374 3.84 -2.00 25.23
CA LYS A 374 3.09 -2.85 24.30
C LYS A 374 1.89 -3.52 24.98
N SER A 375 2.02 -3.93 26.25
CA SER A 375 0.93 -4.58 26.99
C SER A 375 -0.30 -3.71 27.19
N LEU A 376 -0.14 -2.40 27.13
CA LEU A 376 -1.21 -1.39 27.26
C LEU A 376 -1.72 -0.90 25.91
N THR A 377 -1.05 -1.27 24.80
CA THR A 377 -1.38 -0.79 23.45
C THR A 377 -1.39 -1.96 22.45
N ILE A 378 -2.39 -1.99 21.56
CA ILE A 378 -2.48 -3.00 20.47
C ILE A 378 -1.59 -2.60 19.27
N ILE A 379 -0.96 -1.43 19.32
CA ILE A 379 -0.29 -0.78 18.17
C ILE A 379 1.05 -1.44 17.84
N ILE A 380 1.82 -1.87 18.84
CA ILE A 380 3.14 -2.49 18.63
C ILE A 380 2.96 -4.01 18.45
N PRO A 381 3.32 -4.58 17.30
CA PRO A 381 3.28 -6.03 17.13
C PRO A 381 4.30 -6.71 18.03
N LEU A 382 3.88 -7.68 18.83
CA LEU A 382 4.76 -8.41 19.75
C LEU A 382 5.96 -9.09 19.05
N PRO A 383 5.81 -9.69 17.84
CA PRO A 383 6.94 -10.25 17.11
C PRO A 383 8.07 -9.27 16.81
N SER A 384 7.77 -7.98 16.59
CA SER A 384 8.82 -6.99 16.31
C SER A 384 9.74 -6.74 17.51
N LEU A 385 9.24 -6.87 18.73
CA LEU A 385 10.06 -6.77 19.95
C LEU A 385 10.95 -7.99 20.14
N TYR A 386 10.51 -9.18 19.74
CA TYR A 386 11.34 -10.39 19.74
C TYR A 386 12.49 -10.28 18.73
N VAL A 387 12.18 -9.83 17.52
CA VAL A 387 13.19 -9.56 16.48
C VAL A 387 14.19 -8.50 16.96
N ALA A 388 13.73 -7.41 17.58
CA ALA A 388 14.61 -6.39 18.14
C ALA A 388 15.53 -6.95 19.24
N SER A 389 15.03 -7.87 20.07
CA SER A 389 15.86 -8.57 21.05
C SER A 389 16.97 -9.38 20.38
N GLY A 390 16.65 -10.12 19.31
CA GLY A 390 17.62 -10.92 18.54
C GLY A 390 18.67 -10.08 17.82
N VAL A 391 18.31 -8.86 17.37
CA VAL A 391 19.27 -7.92 16.77
C VAL A 391 20.23 -7.31 17.81
N LEU A 392 19.75 -7.09 19.05
CA LEU A 392 20.51 -6.36 20.08
C LEU A 392 21.38 -7.23 20.98
N PHE A 393 21.08 -8.51 21.11
CA PHE A 393 21.74 -9.40 22.04
C PHE A 393 22.13 -10.73 21.39
N GLU A 394 23.16 -11.39 21.94
CA GLU A 394 23.53 -12.75 21.59
C GLU A 394 22.34 -13.73 21.76
N PRO A 395 22.22 -14.79 20.96
CA PRO A 395 21.03 -15.63 20.86
C PRO A 395 20.44 -16.07 22.21
N LEU A 396 21.27 -16.54 23.13
CA LEU A 396 20.80 -17.02 24.43
C LEU A 396 20.26 -15.88 25.32
N LYS A 397 20.99 -14.76 25.36
CA LYS A 397 20.55 -13.54 26.08
C LYS A 397 19.30 -12.93 25.45
N ALA A 398 19.22 -12.89 24.11
CA ALA A 398 18.08 -12.40 23.36
C ALA A 398 16.81 -13.18 23.71
N VAL A 399 16.90 -14.51 23.75
CA VAL A 399 15.77 -15.39 24.12
C VAL A 399 15.36 -15.12 25.57
N ALA A 400 16.30 -15.04 26.51
CA ALA A 400 16.00 -14.75 27.91
C ALA A 400 15.29 -13.37 28.08
N VAL A 401 15.80 -12.33 27.42
CA VAL A 401 15.17 -10.99 27.44
C VAL A 401 13.78 -11.00 26.81
N SER A 402 13.59 -11.74 25.72
CA SER A 402 12.28 -11.92 25.07
C SER A 402 11.26 -12.60 25.99
N TYR A 403 11.68 -13.63 26.75
CA TYR A 403 10.80 -14.28 27.73
C TYR A 403 10.46 -13.37 28.91
N LEU A 404 11.43 -12.62 29.42
CA LEU A 404 11.17 -11.61 30.46
C LEU A 404 10.20 -10.54 29.96
N GLY A 405 10.42 -10.04 28.75
CA GLY A 405 9.53 -9.07 28.11
C GLY A 405 8.11 -9.62 27.90
N LEU A 406 7.99 -10.86 27.44
CA LEU A 406 6.71 -11.53 27.31
C LEU A 406 6.02 -11.68 28.67
N ALA A 407 6.73 -12.11 29.72
CA ALA A 407 6.17 -12.22 31.07
C ALA A 407 5.58 -10.89 31.55
N VAL A 408 6.28 -9.77 31.34
CA VAL A 408 5.77 -8.43 31.64
C VAL A 408 4.51 -8.12 30.82
N THR A 409 4.55 -8.39 29.51
CA THR A 409 3.41 -8.17 28.60
C THR A 409 2.17 -8.96 28.99
N LEU A 410 2.32 -10.17 29.53
CA LEU A 410 1.22 -11.02 29.99
C LEU A 410 0.69 -10.59 31.36
N THR A 411 1.58 -10.16 32.25
CA THR A 411 1.25 -9.84 33.64
C THR A 411 0.45 -8.56 33.80
N ILE A 412 0.83 -7.50 33.08
CA ILE A 412 0.15 -6.20 33.24
C ILE A 412 -1.34 -6.27 32.90
N PRO A 413 -1.78 -6.78 31.73
CA PRO A 413 -3.21 -6.89 31.44
C PRO A 413 -3.92 -7.90 32.36
N PHE A 414 -3.23 -8.95 32.82
CA PHE A 414 -3.79 -9.91 33.77
C PHE A 414 -4.13 -9.23 35.11
N ILE A 415 -3.21 -8.42 35.67
CA ILE A 415 -3.46 -7.66 36.90
C ILE A 415 -4.61 -6.68 36.71
N LEU A 416 -4.62 -5.96 35.60
CA LEU A 416 -5.71 -5.04 35.26
C LEU A 416 -7.06 -5.75 35.17
N GLY A 417 -7.11 -6.93 34.54
CA GLY A 417 -8.31 -7.75 34.49
C GLY A 417 -8.77 -8.21 35.87
N ARG A 418 -7.82 -8.60 36.73
CA ARG A 418 -8.11 -9.03 38.11
C ARG A 418 -8.70 -7.92 38.98
N TRP A 419 -8.30 -6.67 38.74
CA TRP A 419 -8.85 -5.50 39.41
C TRP A 419 -10.21 -5.07 38.88
N SER A 420 -10.47 -5.29 37.59
CA SER A 420 -11.73 -4.91 36.92
C SER A 420 -12.92 -5.76 37.40
N GLY A 421 -12.71 -7.04 37.67
CA GLY A 421 -13.75 -7.97 38.10
C GLY A 421 -14.49 -8.69 36.96
N THR A 422 -15.54 -9.44 37.30
CA THR A 422 -16.25 -10.32 36.35
C THR A 422 -17.27 -9.61 35.47
N GLU A 423 -17.66 -8.38 35.79
CA GLU A 423 -18.63 -7.60 35.02
C GLU A 423 -18.18 -7.31 33.59
N GLU A 424 -16.89 -7.13 33.40
CA GLU A 424 -16.27 -6.89 32.09
C GLU A 424 -16.28 -8.12 31.17
N ILE A 425 -16.43 -9.33 31.71
CA ILE A 425 -16.52 -10.58 30.93
C ILE A 425 -17.72 -10.52 29.97
N HIS A 426 -18.84 -9.97 30.41
CA HIS A 426 -20.04 -9.81 29.55
C HIS A 426 -19.75 -8.89 28.36
N TYR A 427 -19.03 -7.78 28.56
CA TYR A 427 -18.61 -6.88 27.48
C TYR A 427 -17.62 -7.55 26.51
N ILE A 428 -16.65 -8.33 27.02
CA ILE A 428 -15.69 -9.06 26.20
C ILE A 428 -16.41 -10.14 25.37
N LYS A 429 -17.37 -10.87 25.94
CA LYS A 429 -18.23 -11.85 25.22
C LYS A 429 -18.95 -11.18 24.05
N LYS A 430 -19.57 -10.02 24.26
CA LYS A 430 -20.31 -9.28 23.24
C LYS A 430 -19.39 -8.76 22.11
N LYS A 431 -18.19 -8.32 22.45
CA LYS A 431 -17.23 -7.78 21.49
C LYS A 431 -16.44 -8.86 20.72
N TYR A 432 -16.20 -10.00 21.36
CA TYR A 432 -15.43 -11.11 20.80
C TYR A 432 -16.19 -12.44 20.97
N PRO A 433 -17.21 -12.74 20.15
CA PRO A 433 -18.05 -13.95 20.31
C PRO A 433 -17.26 -15.28 20.36
N LYS A 434 -16.10 -15.31 19.68
CA LYS A 434 -15.21 -16.49 19.68
C LYS A 434 -14.60 -16.81 21.05
N ILE A 435 -14.70 -15.91 22.05
CA ILE A 435 -14.16 -16.14 23.39
C ILE A 435 -14.98 -17.20 24.17
N GLU A 436 -16.18 -17.48 23.72
CA GLU A 436 -17.05 -18.50 24.31
C GLU A 436 -16.40 -19.89 24.33
N LYS A 437 -15.68 -20.23 23.26
CA LYS A 437 -14.86 -21.47 23.20
C LYS A 437 -13.70 -21.47 24.22
N VAL A 438 -13.16 -20.30 24.52
CA VAL A 438 -12.11 -20.14 25.53
C VAL A 438 -12.66 -20.40 26.93
N ILE A 439 -13.88 -19.92 27.18
CA ILE A 439 -14.59 -20.10 28.47
C ILE A 439 -14.83 -21.59 28.71
N GLU A 440 -15.41 -22.30 27.74
CA GLU A 440 -15.65 -23.75 27.84
C GLU A 440 -14.35 -24.54 28.08
N MET A 441 -13.26 -24.15 27.45
CA MET A 441 -11.94 -24.79 27.68
C MET A 441 -11.37 -24.47 29.06
N GLN A 442 -11.56 -23.24 29.54
CA GLN A 442 -11.07 -22.81 30.85
C GLN A 442 -11.82 -23.51 32.02
N GLU A 443 -13.13 -23.68 31.89
CA GLU A 443 -13.95 -24.41 32.87
C GLU A 443 -13.47 -25.87 33.03
N ARG A 444 -12.95 -26.47 31.97
CA ARG A 444 -12.39 -27.83 32.01
C ARG A 444 -10.96 -27.87 32.55
N ASN A 445 -10.09 -26.99 32.12
CA ASN A 445 -8.70 -26.95 32.55
C ASN A 445 -8.06 -25.59 32.23
N GLU A 446 -7.84 -24.76 33.26
CA GLU A 446 -7.24 -23.42 33.15
C GLU A 446 -5.86 -23.42 32.50
N PHE A 447 -5.01 -24.40 32.83
CA PHE A 447 -3.66 -24.52 32.27
C PHE A 447 -3.70 -24.84 30.77
N LEU A 448 -4.48 -25.84 30.40
CA LEU A 448 -4.61 -26.28 29.01
C LEU A 448 -5.25 -25.20 28.12
N ALA A 449 -6.25 -24.49 28.64
CA ALA A 449 -6.90 -23.40 27.92
C ALA A 449 -5.92 -22.28 27.58
N SER A 450 -5.16 -21.78 28.57
CA SER A 450 -4.19 -20.70 28.31
C SER A 450 -3.01 -21.17 27.43
N PHE A 451 -2.56 -22.42 27.56
CA PHE A 451 -1.52 -23.01 26.72
C PHE A 451 -1.94 -23.09 25.24
N ILE A 452 -3.07 -23.76 24.97
CA ILE A 452 -3.56 -24.00 23.59
C ILE A 452 -3.84 -22.69 22.87
N ILE A 453 -4.50 -21.74 23.53
CA ILE A 453 -4.84 -20.48 22.92
C ILE A 453 -3.61 -19.65 22.55
N ARG A 454 -2.54 -19.71 23.38
CA ARG A 454 -1.25 -19.07 23.08
C ARG A 454 -0.51 -19.77 21.95
N LEU A 455 -0.59 -21.08 21.87
CA LEU A 455 0.00 -21.87 20.80
C LEU A 455 -0.65 -21.56 19.44
N ILE A 456 -1.98 -21.42 19.41
CA ILE A 456 -2.75 -21.16 18.18
C ILE A 456 -2.70 -19.68 17.77
N GLY A 457 -2.60 -18.74 18.73
CA GLY A 457 -2.48 -17.31 18.43
C GLY A 457 -3.77 -16.66 17.87
N TRP A 458 -4.94 -17.19 18.17
CA TRP A 458 -6.22 -16.71 17.62
C TRP A 458 -6.68 -15.34 18.13
N PHE A 459 -6.17 -14.91 19.27
CA PHE A 459 -6.60 -13.69 19.93
C PHE A 459 -5.43 -12.76 20.27
N PRO A 460 -5.69 -11.44 20.32
CA PRO A 460 -4.70 -10.51 20.85
C PRO A 460 -4.26 -10.90 22.26
N CYS A 461 -2.96 -10.95 22.46
CA CYS A 461 -2.32 -11.40 23.68
C CYS A 461 -2.87 -10.69 24.93
N ASP A 462 -3.07 -9.39 24.81
CA ASP A 462 -3.47 -8.51 25.89
C ASP A 462 -4.93 -8.74 26.31
N VAL A 463 -5.83 -8.96 25.35
CA VAL A 463 -7.25 -9.24 25.60
C VAL A 463 -7.42 -10.56 26.36
N LEU A 464 -6.68 -11.58 25.95
CA LEU A 464 -6.72 -12.88 26.66
C LEU A 464 -6.13 -12.78 28.07
N SER A 465 -5.03 -12.05 28.24
CA SER A 465 -4.43 -11.85 29.56
C SER A 465 -5.39 -11.12 30.49
N PHE A 466 -6.05 -10.09 30.00
CA PHE A 466 -7.08 -9.37 30.74
C PHE A 466 -8.25 -10.29 31.12
N TYR A 467 -8.74 -11.10 30.17
CA TYR A 467 -9.81 -12.06 30.39
C TYR A 467 -9.45 -13.07 31.49
N PHE A 468 -8.27 -13.73 31.41
CA PHE A 468 -7.86 -14.69 32.45
C PHE A 468 -7.70 -14.02 33.82
N GLY A 469 -7.26 -12.77 33.87
CA GLY A 469 -7.23 -11.96 35.08
C GLY A 469 -8.62 -11.72 35.67
N ALA A 470 -9.58 -11.30 34.84
CA ALA A 470 -10.98 -11.04 35.24
C ALA A 470 -11.69 -12.31 35.74
N CYS A 471 -11.38 -13.46 35.16
CA CYS A 471 -11.89 -14.77 35.63
C CYS A 471 -11.21 -15.27 36.92
N LYS A 472 -10.32 -14.47 37.54
CA LYS A 472 -9.56 -14.83 38.76
C LYS A 472 -8.77 -16.13 38.65
N THR A 473 -8.32 -16.51 37.44
CA THR A 473 -7.46 -17.68 37.18
C THR A 473 -6.22 -17.65 38.07
N ASN A 474 -5.70 -18.81 38.46
CA ASN A 474 -4.46 -18.89 39.23
C ASN A 474 -3.29 -18.33 38.40
N TYR A 475 -2.62 -17.29 38.91
CA TYR A 475 -1.55 -16.59 38.19
C TYR A 475 -0.40 -17.49 37.77
N LEU A 476 0.07 -18.39 38.66
CA LEU A 476 1.18 -19.28 38.35
C LEU A 476 0.82 -20.27 37.24
N LYS A 477 -0.38 -20.86 37.27
CA LYS A 477 -0.87 -21.73 36.19
C LYS A 477 -0.99 -20.98 34.88
N TYR A 478 -1.53 -19.76 34.93
CA TYR A 478 -1.71 -18.91 33.77
C TYR A 478 -0.38 -18.48 33.14
N ILE A 479 0.59 -17.96 33.94
CA ILE A 479 1.84 -17.43 33.38
C ILE A 479 2.73 -18.55 32.83
N THR A 480 2.85 -19.68 33.54
CA THR A 480 3.65 -20.81 33.08
C THR A 480 3.10 -21.44 31.81
N SER A 481 1.79 -21.70 31.75
CA SER A 481 1.15 -22.24 30.55
C SER A 481 1.19 -21.28 29.36
N SER A 482 1.04 -19.98 29.61
CA SER A 482 1.10 -18.95 28.56
C SER A 482 2.52 -18.80 28.01
N LEU A 483 3.55 -18.82 28.84
CA LEU A 483 4.94 -18.78 28.42
C LEU A 483 5.30 -20.03 27.59
N LEU A 484 4.89 -21.21 28.04
CA LEU A 484 5.10 -22.47 27.31
C LEU A 484 4.35 -22.47 25.96
N GLY A 485 3.10 -22.03 25.93
CA GLY A 485 2.33 -21.96 24.70
C GLY A 485 2.88 -20.98 23.66
N ALA A 486 3.50 -19.90 24.11
CA ALA A 486 4.13 -18.91 23.25
C ALA A 486 5.57 -19.24 22.84
N SER A 487 6.20 -20.28 23.42
CA SER A 487 7.64 -20.57 23.29
C SER A 487 8.11 -20.67 21.85
N ILE A 488 7.37 -21.38 21.01
CA ILE A 488 7.71 -21.54 19.58
C ILE A 488 7.80 -20.17 18.90
N GLY A 489 6.80 -19.32 19.12
CA GLY A 489 6.76 -17.97 18.55
C GLY A 489 7.87 -17.06 19.08
N VAL A 490 8.16 -17.12 20.38
CA VAL A 490 9.23 -16.33 21.02
C VAL A 490 10.58 -16.73 20.46
N ILE A 491 10.92 -18.01 20.52
CA ILE A 491 12.25 -18.50 20.11
C ILE A 491 12.48 -18.22 18.61
N THR A 492 11.52 -18.60 17.76
CA THR A 492 11.70 -18.44 16.30
C THR A 492 11.81 -16.98 15.86
N ASN A 493 11.00 -16.07 16.44
CA ASN A 493 11.10 -14.65 16.07
C ASN A 493 12.34 -13.98 16.68
N THR A 494 12.79 -14.40 17.86
CA THR A 494 14.02 -13.87 18.46
C THR A 494 15.25 -14.30 17.67
N LEU A 495 15.37 -15.59 17.34
CA LEU A 495 16.50 -16.10 16.55
C LEU A 495 16.48 -15.59 15.10
N LEU A 496 15.30 -15.24 14.55
CA LEU A 496 15.21 -14.58 13.26
C LEU A 496 15.87 -13.19 13.29
N GLY A 497 15.86 -12.51 14.43
CA GLY A 497 16.48 -11.19 14.59
C GLY A 497 17.97 -11.20 14.33
N ASP A 498 18.67 -12.24 14.77
CA ASP A 498 20.12 -12.39 14.57
C ASP A 498 20.48 -12.55 13.08
N VAL A 499 19.67 -13.24 12.30
CA VAL A 499 19.94 -13.55 10.89
C VAL A 499 19.20 -12.64 9.89
N ILE A 500 18.28 -11.78 10.35
CA ILE A 500 17.44 -10.92 9.47
C ILE A 500 18.26 -9.89 8.69
N LEU A 501 19.44 -9.54 9.20
CA LEU A 501 20.38 -8.63 8.54
C LEU A 501 21.09 -9.28 7.34
N ASN A 502 21.07 -10.63 7.25
CA ASN A 502 21.64 -11.41 6.17
C ASN A 502 20.60 -12.37 5.55
N PRO A 503 19.61 -11.86 4.80
CA PRO A 503 18.47 -12.65 4.34
C PRO A 503 18.82 -13.73 3.31
N LEU A 504 20.03 -13.74 2.75
CA LEU A 504 20.56 -14.78 1.84
C LEU A 504 21.42 -15.81 2.55
N SER A 505 21.56 -15.71 3.89
CA SER A 505 22.34 -16.70 4.65
C SER A 505 21.60 -18.05 4.75
N TRP A 506 22.37 -19.14 4.78
CA TRP A 506 21.81 -20.48 4.99
C TRP A 506 20.99 -20.57 6.29
N GLN A 507 21.46 -19.92 7.34
CA GLN A 507 20.77 -19.86 8.63
C GLN A 507 19.39 -19.20 8.53
N PHE A 508 19.27 -18.09 7.78
CA PHE A 508 17.98 -17.43 7.53
C PHE A 508 17.01 -18.34 6.78
N MET A 509 17.48 -19.03 5.73
CA MET A 509 16.65 -19.95 4.94
C MET A 509 16.15 -21.12 5.77
N VAL A 510 17.01 -21.71 6.60
CA VAL A 510 16.63 -22.80 7.52
C VAL A 510 15.59 -22.33 8.54
N MET A 511 15.78 -21.16 9.15
CA MET A 511 14.83 -20.60 10.11
C MET A 511 13.48 -20.28 9.46
N LEU A 512 13.49 -19.79 8.23
CA LEU A 512 12.27 -19.53 7.47
C LEU A 512 11.49 -20.84 7.19
N VAL A 513 12.18 -21.88 6.77
CA VAL A 513 11.58 -23.22 6.53
C VAL A 513 10.99 -23.78 7.83
N ILE A 514 11.74 -23.74 8.94
CA ILE A 514 11.24 -24.17 10.25
C ILE A 514 9.97 -23.40 10.63
N LYS A 515 9.95 -22.08 10.45
CA LYS A 515 8.79 -21.25 10.76
C LYS A 515 7.57 -21.61 9.89
N ILE A 516 7.76 -21.88 8.60
CA ILE A 516 6.70 -22.34 7.71
C ILE A 516 6.16 -23.71 8.14
N LEU A 517 7.02 -24.67 8.44
CA LEU A 517 6.62 -26.01 8.91
C LEU A 517 5.81 -25.95 10.21
N ILE A 518 6.25 -25.12 11.16
CA ILE A 518 5.52 -24.90 12.43
C ILE A 518 4.14 -24.29 12.14
N SER A 519 4.07 -23.29 11.26
CA SER A 519 2.80 -22.65 10.90
C SER A 519 1.82 -23.65 10.26
N ILE A 520 2.30 -24.50 9.36
CA ILE A 520 1.50 -25.57 8.73
C ILE A 520 1.03 -26.57 9.79
N SER A 521 1.90 -26.98 10.73
CA SER A 521 1.56 -27.90 11.81
C SER A 521 0.46 -27.33 12.72
N VAL A 522 0.56 -26.05 13.09
CA VAL A 522 -0.46 -25.37 13.90
C VAL A 522 -1.79 -25.28 13.15
N ILE A 523 -1.79 -24.99 11.87
CA ILE A 523 -2.99 -24.98 11.02
C ILE A 523 -3.60 -26.40 10.95
N GLY A 524 -2.77 -27.42 10.76
CA GLY A 524 -3.19 -28.82 10.73
C GLY A 524 -3.83 -29.28 12.05
N ILE A 525 -3.20 -28.99 13.18
CA ILE A 525 -3.74 -29.29 14.52
C ILE A 525 -5.08 -28.56 14.73
N THR A 526 -5.14 -27.28 14.33
CA THR A 526 -6.37 -26.48 14.42
C THR A 526 -7.51 -27.09 13.58
N TYR A 527 -7.20 -27.56 12.38
CA TYR A 527 -8.15 -28.22 11.49
C TYR A 527 -8.64 -29.55 12.09
N LEU A 528 -7.77 -30.38 12.63
CA LEU A 528 -8.11 -31.66 13.27
C LEU A 528 -9.00 -31.45 14.49
N VAL A 529 -8.65 -30.52 15.38
CA VAL A 529 -9.44 -30.17 16.57
C VAL A 529 -10.84 -29.64 16.21
N ASN A 530 -10.99 -28.98 15.04
CA ASN A 530 -12.31 -28.51 14.59
C ASN A 530 -13.10 -29.59 13.80
N LYS A 531 -12.44 -30.60 13.21
CA LYS A 531 -13.08 -31.67 12.43
C LYS A 531 -13.89 -32.62 13.33
N ASP A 532 -13.39 -32.92 14.52
CA ASP A 532 -14.09 -33.82 15.46
C ASP A 532 -15.37 -33.21 16.08
N LYS A 533 -15.73 -31.97 15.73
CA LYS A 533 -16.93 -31.29 16.23
C LYS A 533 -18.08 -31.17 15.22
N ASN A 534 -17.96 -31.76 14.01
CA ASN A 534 -19.08 -31.87 13.07
C ASN A 534 -19.46 -33.36 12.89
N PRO A 535 -20.29 -33.97 13.72
CA PRO A 535 -20.97 -35.18 13.34
C PRO A 535 -21.98 -34.83 12.23
N LYS A 536 -21.85 -35.53 11.12
CA LYS A 536 -22.66 -35.42 9.90
C LYS A 536 -24.12 -34.98 10.16
N LYS A 537 -24.53 -33.90 9.50
CA LYS A 537 -25.85 -33.79 8.94
C LYS A 537 -25.75 -34.01 7.44
#